data_d61e16ee35cc0d99f0c69de7174b1962
#
_entry.id   d61e16ee35cc0d99f0c69de7174b1962
#
_cell.length_a   1.000
_cell.length_b   1.000
_cell.length_c   1.000
_cell.angle_alpha   90.00
_cell.angle_beta   90.00
_cell.angle_gamma   90.00
#
_symmetry.space_group_name_H-M   'P 1'
#
loop_
_entity.id
_entity.type
_entity.pdbx_description
1 polymer ?
#
loop_
_entity_poly.entity_id
_entity_poly.type
_entity_poly.pdbx_seq_one_letter_code
_entity_poly.pdbx_strand_id
1 'polypeptide(L)'
;FSQLKEGDEFYGPALALGGAEVSLWELANAYRTLANEGRQGPLQLSLAAEASPQAAPALDPGAVYIVNDILSDRAARSLSFGLENALATRFWSAAKTGTSKDMRDNWCIGFSRRYTVGVWVGNFDGSPMANVSGVTGAAPIWLALMNYLNANSSEIERAMPKNLVRVSDPLDPSQTEIFVTGTETSGATLKPAAARQPRPYHR
;
A
#
# COMPACT_ATOMS: atom_id res chain seq x y z
N PHE A 1 15.42 -5.97 0.32
CA PHE A 1 15.94 -4.63 -0.05
C PHE A 1 17.45 -4.63 0.06
N SER A 2 18.16 -4.43 -1.05
CA SER A 2 19.63 -4.50 -1.13
C SER A 2 20.32 -3.35 -0.40
N GLN A 3 19.61 -2.27 -0.15
CA GLN A 3 20.13 -1.08 0.53
C GLN A 3 20.09 -1.18 2.06
N LEU A 4 19.29 -2.09 2.60
CA LEU A 4 19.21 -2.30 4.06
C LEU A 4 20.38 -3.18 4.52
N LYS A 5 21.55 -2.58 4.74
CA LYS A 5 22.80 -3.28 5.09
C LYS A 5 23.15 -3.18 6.56
N GLU A 6 22.59 -2.19 7.25
CA GLU A 6 22.86 -1.92 8.64
C GLU A 6 21.89 -2.69 9.56
N GLY A 7 22.24 -2.80 10.83
CA GLY A 7 21.39 -3.45 11.83
C GLY A 7 20.19 -2.59 12.25
N ASP A 8 19.32 -3.20 13.04
CA ASP A 8 18.10 -2.58 13.57
C ASP A 8 18.37 -1.32 14.41
N GLU A 9 19.50 -1.28 15.12
CA GLU A 9 19.93 -0.11 15.90
C GLU A 9 20.16 1.13 15.03
N PHE A 10 20.65 0.95 13.79
CA PHE A 10 20.90 2.06 12.85
C PHE A 10 19.59 2.66 12.34
N TYR A 11 18.66 1.81 11.87
CA TYR A 11 17.39 2.28 11.32
C TYR A 11 16.39 2.68 12.40
N GLY A 12 16.39 2.00 13.53
CA GLY A 12 15.50 2.25 14.65
C GLY A 12 14.01 2.19 14.28
N PRO A 13 13.11 2.72 15.14
CA PRO A 13 11.66 2.71 14.89
C PRO A 13 11.23 3.49 13.64
N ALA A 14 12.06 4.40 13.12
CA ALA A 14 11.78 5.18 11.92
C ALA A 14 11.65 4.30 10.67
N LEU A 15 12.22 3.07 10.68
CA LEU A 15 12.06 2.11 9.59
C LEU A 15 10.59 1.76 9.33
N ALA A 16 9.77 1.67 10.38
CA ALA A 16 8.33 1.41 10.26
C ALA A 16 7.57 2.53 9.53
N LEU A 17 8.14 3.73 9.49
CA LEU A 17 7.61 4.90 8.76
C LEU A 17 8.26 5.10 7.39
N GLY A 18 9.12 4.17 6.96
CA GLY A 18 9.83 4.27 5.70
C GLY A 18 11.13 5.08 5.79
N GLY A 19 11.76 5.16 6.97
CA GLY A 19 13.01 5.88 7.20
C GLY A 19 14.26 5.18 6.66
N ALA A 20 14.17 4.53 5.49
CA ALA A 20 15.28 3.89 4.83
C ALA A 20 15.26 4.13 3.33
N GLU A 21 16.44 4.18 2.73
CA GLU A 21 16.58 4.32 1.28
C GLU A 21 16.25 3.00 0.59
N VAL A 22 15.42 3.06 -0.44
CA VAL A 22 15.05 1.91 -1.27
C VAL A 22 14.96 2.34 -2.73
N SER A 23 15.26 1.44 -3.66
CA SER A 23 15.03 1.70 -5.07
C SER A 23 13.55 1.55 -5.43
N LEU A 24 13.07 2.33 -6.42
CA LEU A 24 11.72 2.19 -6.96
C LEU A 24 11.47 0.75 -7.46
N TRP A 25 12.49 0.12 -8.04
CA TRP A 25 12.47 -1.24 -8.52
C TRP A 25 12.15 -2.26 -7.42
N GLU A 26 12.88 -2.19 -6.30
CA GLU A 26 12.68 -3.10 -5.17
C GLU A 26 11.36 -2.86 -4.46
N LEU A 27 10.98 -1.58 -4.29
CA LEU A 27 9.72 -1.23 -3.66
C LEU A 27 8.52 -1.70 -4.51
N ALA A 28 8.57 -1.51 -5.83
CA ALA A 28 7.56 -2.03 -6.74
C ALA A 28 7.45 -3.56 -6.68
N ASN A 29 8.59 -4.27 -6.56
CA ASN A 29 8.59 -5.73 -6.42
C ASN A 29 8.04 -6.19 -5.06
N ALA A 30 8.27 -5.45 -3.99
CA ALA A 30 7.67 -5.72 -2.68
C ALA A 30 6.13 -5.57 -2.74
N TYR A 31 5.62 -4.51 -3.37
CA TYR A 31 4.18 -4.35 -3.59
C TYR A 31 3.60 -5.41 -4.56
N ARG A 32 4.36 -5.84 -5.56
CA ARG A 32 3.99 -6.99 -6.39
C ARG A 32 3.86 -8.27 -5.56
N THR A 33 4.68 -8.45 -4.54
CA THR A 33 4.54 -9.57 -3.60
C THR A 33 3.22 -9.53 -2.84
N LEU A 34 2.78 -8.34 -2.38
CA LEU A 34 1.45 -8.15 -1.81
C LEU A 34 0.33 -8.43 -2.83
N ALA A 35 0.49 -7.95 -4.06
CA ALA A 35 -0.45 -8.22 -5.16
C ALA A 35 -0.57 -9.72 -5.48
N ASN A 36 0.50 -10.48 -5.29
CA ASN A 36 0.61 -11.92 -5.54
C ASN A 36 0.37 -12.78 -4.28
N GLU A 37 -0.45 -12.31 -3.33
CA GLU A 37 -0.83 -13.08 -2.13
C GLU A 37 0.35 -13.51 -1.25
N GLY A 38 1.38 -12.67 -1.19
CA GLY A 38 2.58 -12.95 -0.41
C GLY A 38 3.62 -13.81 -1.13
N ARG A 39 3.44 -14.09 -2.41
CA ARG A 39 4.41 -14.85 -3.21
C ARG A 39 5.39 -13.91 -3.89
N GLN A 40 6.66 -14.04 -3.54
CA GLN A 40 7.76 -13.28 -4.14
C GLN A 40 8.39 -14.04 -5.29
N GLY A 41 8.69 -13.36 -6.38
CA GLY A 41 9.43 -13.90 -7.51
C GLY A 41 10.35 -12.85 -8.11
N PRO A 42 11.33 -13.29 -8.92
CA PRO A 42 12.22 -12.37 -9.63
C PRO A 42 11.43 -11.49 -10.60
N LEU A 43 11.96 -10.31 -10.87
CA LEU A 43 11.47 -9.45 -11.92
C LEU A 43 12.11 -9.88 -13.25
N GLN A 44 11.30 -9.97 -14.29
CA GLN A 44 11.71 -10.34 -15.62
C GLN A 44 11.63 -9.11 -16.53
N LEU A 45 12.76 -8.71 -17.12
CA LEU A 45 12.86 -7.54 -17.96
C LEU A 45 12.59 -7.81 -19.44
N SER A 46 12.63 -9.07 -19.84
CA SER A 46 12.48 -9.47 -21.24
C SER A 46 11.50 -10.64 -21.35
N LEU A 47 10.62 -10.59 -22.34
CA LEU A 47 9.74 -11.71 -22.69
C LEU A 47 10.51 -12.91 -23.27
N ALA A 48 11.72 -12.68 -23.79
CA ALA A 48 12.59 -13.73 -24.34
C ALA A 48 13.47 -14.41 -23.28
N ALA A 49 13.41 -13.98 -22.02
CA ALA A 49 14.16 -14.63 -20.96
C ALA A 49 13.57 -16.03 -20.70
N GLU A 50 14.45 -17.01 -20.41
CA GLU A 50 14.04 -18.32 -19.97
C GLU A 50 13.08 -18.23 -18.77
N ALA A 51 12.20 -19.23 -18.62
CA ALA A 51 11.18 -19.21 -17.57
C ALA A 51 11.82 -18.88 -16.21
N SER A 52 11.41 -17.74 -15.65
CA SER A 52 11.87 -17.35 -14.32
C SER A 52 11.45 -18.37 -13.28
N PRO A 53 12.25 -18.59 -12.23
CA PRO A 53 11.84 -19.44 -11.11
C PRO A 53 10.44 -19.04 -10.63
N GLN A 54 9.63 -20.05 -10.29
CA GLN A 54 8.28 -19.78 -9.80
C GLN A 54 8.32 -18.95 -8.53
N ALA A 55 7.35 -18.03 -8.40
CA ALA A 55 7.22 -17.24 -7.19
C ALA A 55 7.03 -18.13 -5.96
N ALA A 56 7.85 -17.92 -4.93
CA ALA A 56 7.84 -18.67 -3.67
C ALA A 56 7.05 -17.93 -2.59
N PRO A 57 6.41 -18.64 -1.65
CA PRO A 57 5.82 -18.00 -0.47
C PRO A 57 6.87 -17.21 0.32
N ALA A 58 6.59 -15.94 0.60
CA ALA A 58 7.46 -15.04 1.36
C ALA A 58 6.73 -14.39 2.54
N LEU A 59 5.39 -14.23 2.43
CA LEU A 59 4.55 -13.63 3.45
C LEU A 59 3.32 -14.51 3.69
N ASP A 60 2.75 -14.46 4.89
CA ASP A 60 1.50 -15.15 5.21
C ASP A 60 0.35 -14.59 4.38
N PRO A 61 -0.42 -15.42 3.65
CA PRO A 61 -1.51 -14.94 2.79
C PRO A 61 -2.63 -14.22 3.56
N GLY A 62 -2.91 -14.62 4.81
CA GLY A 62 -3.91 -13.97 5.65
C GLY A 62 -3.46 -12.55 6.05
N ALA A 63 -2.21 -12.40 6.50
CA ALA A 63 -1.65 -11.10 6.80
C ALA A 63 -1.64 -10.19 5.56
N VAL A 64 -1.26 -10.72 4.41
CA VAL A 64 -1.28 -9.99 3.13
C VAL A 64 -2.70 -9.58 2.75
N TYR A 65 -3.70 -10.44 2.97
CA TYR A 65 -5.09 -10.10 2.69
C TYR A 65 -5.54 -8.91 3.54
N ILE A 66 -5.25 -8.91 4.86
CA ILE A 66 -5.59 -7.81 5.78
C ILE A 66 -4.90 -6.52 5.34
N VAL A 67 -3.59 -6.57 5.03
CA VAL A 67 -2.86 -5.38 4.54
C VAL A 67 -3.47 -4.85 3.24
N ASN A 68 -3.85 -5.74 2.31
CA ASN A 68 -4.47 -5.36 1.06
C ASN A 68 -5.87 -4.74 1.28
N ASP A 69 -6.63 -5.24 2.22
CA ASP A 69 -7.93 -4.69 2.63
C ASP A 69 -7.75 -3.25 3.15
N ILE A 70 -6.83 -3.05 4.09
CA ILE A 70 -6.48 -1.72 4.63
C ILE A 70 -6.03 -0.76 3.52
N LEU A 71 -5.13 -1.21 2.63
CA LEU A 71 -4.60 -0.37 1.56
C LEU A 71 -5.62 -0.09 0.44
N SER A 72 -6.70 -0.84 0.35
CA SER A 72 -7.78 -0.62 -0.62
C SER A 72 -8.98 0.14 -0.05
N ASP A 73 -9.02 0.37 1.25
CA ASP A 73 -10.15 1.05 1.92
C ASP A 73 -10.25 2.52 1.51
N ARG A 74 -11.23 2.80 0.64
CA ARG A 74 -11.52 4.16 0.16
C ARG A 74 -12.20 5.01 1.22
N ALA A 75 -13.00 4.42 2.10
CA ALA A 75 -13.71 5.14 3.14
C ALA A 75 -12.73 5.66 4.18
N ALA A 76 -11.81 4.82 4.66
CA ALA A 76 -10.75 5.25 5.58
C ALA A 76 -9.85 6.33 4.97
N ARG A 77 -9.48 6.21 3.68
CA ARG A 77 -8.70 7.22 2.98
C ARG A 77 -9.42 8.55 2.81
N SER A 78 -10.74 8.53 2.67
CA SER A 78 -11.53 9.75 2.45
C SER A 78 -11.43 10.75 3.59
N LEU A 79 -11.20 10.27 4.81
CA LEU A 79 -11.01 11.12 5.99
C LEU A 79 -9.75 12.01 5.89
N SER A 80 -8.73 11.54 5.17
CA SER A 80 -7.46 12.27 5.01
C SER A 80 -7.33 12.99 3.67
N PHE A 81 -7.92 12.47 2.60
CA PHE A 81 -7.69 12.92 1.23
C PHE A 81 -8.97 13.35 0.48
N GLY A 82 -10.15 13.22 1.10
CA GLY A 82 -11.43 13.42 0.44
C GLY A 82 -11.87 12.21 -0.39
N LEU A 83 -13.15 12.18 -0.77
CA LEU A 83 -13.73 11.07 -1.52
C LEU A 83 -13.19 10.98 -2.96
N GLU A 84 -13.01 12.12 -3.60
CA GLU A 84 -12.42 12.24 -4.93
C GLU A 84 -10.97 12.70 -4.81
N ASN A 85 -10.07 11.75 -4.65
CA ASN A 85 -8.64 12.01 -4.56
C ASN A 85 -7.88 11.23 -5.64
N ALA A 86 -6.60 11.55 -5.80
CA ALA A 86 -5.73 10.96 -6.80
C ALA A 86 -5.47 9.44 -6.62
N LEU A 87 -6.08 8.80 -5.60
CA LEU A 87 -6.03 7.35 -5.40
C LEU A 87 -7.40 6.67 -5.66
N ALA A 88 -8.42 7.44 -6.08
CA ALA A 88 -9.76 6.95 -6.33
C ALA A 88 -9.86 6.34 -7.75
N THR A 89 -9.73 5.03 -7.84
CA THR A 89 -9.92 4.27 -9.09
C THR A 89 -11.37 3.78 -9.23
N ARG A 90 -11.79 3.45 -10.45
CA ARG A 90 -13.12 2.84 -10.73
C ARG A 90 -13.11 1.31 -10.59
N PHE A 91 -11.96 0.71 -10.32
CA PHE A 91 -11.73 -0.71 -10.14
C PHE A 91 -11.05 -0.92 -8.79
N TRP A 92 -11.02 -2.15 -8.31
CA TRP A 92 -10.31 -2.47 -7.07
C TRP A 92 -8.82 -2.16 -7.18
N SER A 93 -8.31 -1.38 -6.26
CA SER A 93 -6.89 -1.09 -6.15
C SER A 93 -6.48 -0.85 -4.70
N ALA A 94 -5.26 -1.25 -4.38
CA ALA A 94 -4.60 -0.96 -3.12
C ALA A 94 -3.42 -0.03 -3.41
N ALA A 95 -3.28 1.06 -2.64
CA ALA A 95 -2.23 2.04 -2.88
C ALA A 95 -1.78 2.74 -1.60
N LYS A 96 -0.51 3.15 -1.59
CA LYS A 96 0.10 3.96 -0.52
C LYS A 96 0.95 5.06 -1.12
N THR A 97 0.78 6.27 -0.58
CA THR A 97 1.66 7.41 -0.87
C THR A 97 2.70 7.56 0.21
N GLY A 98 3.84 8.13 -0.14
CA GLY A 98 4.89 8.52 0.78
C GLY A 98 5.43 9.90 0.41
N THR A 99 5.85 10.66 1.42
CA THR A 99 6.55 11.94 1.24
C THR A 99 7.69 11.95 2.23
N SER A 100 8.91 12.08 1.75
CA SER A 100 10.07 12.19 2.63
C SER A 100 10.19 13.58 3.26
N LYS A 101 11.09 13.71 4.22
CA LYS A 101 11.39 15.00 4.84
C LYS A 101 11.75 16.04 3.77
N ASP A 102 11.25 17.26 3.95
CA ASP A 102 11.48 18.40 3.05
C ASP A 102 10.96 18.15 1.61
N MET A 103 10.01 17.22 1.43
CA MET A 103 9.40 16.89 0.13
C MET A 103 10.41 16.47 -0.95
N ARG A 104 11.54 15.86 -0.55
CA ARG A 104 12.60 15.44 -1.48
C ARG A 104 12.15 14.29 -2.37
N ASP A 105 11.37 13.37 -1.78
CA ASP A 105 10.83 12.20 -2.45
C ASP A 105 9.33 12.14 -2.30
N ASN A 106 8.65 12.03 -3.40
CA ASN A 106 7.22 11.80 -3.46
C ASN A 106 6.94 10.46 -4.11
N TRP A 107 6.31 9.58 -3.37
CA TRP A 107 6.04 8.20 -3.77
C TRP A 107 4.55 7.94 -3.90
N CYS A 108 4.20 7.15 -4.89
CA CYS A 108 2.91 6.47 -4.95
C CYS A 108 3.13 5.06 -5.52
N ILE A 109 2.90 4.04 -4.69
CA ILE A 109 3.00 2.65 -5.11
C ILE A 109 1.63 2.01 -4.88
N GLY A 110 1.17 1.25 -5.86
CA GLY A 110 -0.10 0.55 -5.72
C GLY A 110 -0.30 -0.48 -6.82
N PHE A 111 -1.35 -1.26 -6.68
CA PHE A 111 -1.65 -2.35 -7.60
C PHE A 111 -3.16 -2.56 -7.75
N SER A 112 -3.52 -3.13 -8.88
CA SER A 112 -4.82 -3.75 -9.15
C SER A 112 -4.67 -5.28 -9.09
N ARG A 113 -5.67 -5.99 -9.53
CA ARG A 113 -5.59 -7.46 -9.68
C ARG A 113 -4.63 -7.91 -10.78
N ARG A 114 -4.18 -7.00 -11.65
CA ARG A 114 -3.37 -7.32 -12.85
C ARG A 114 -2.02 -6.60 -12.87
N TYR A 115 -1.96 -5.38 -12.38
CA TYR A 115 -0.80 -4.49 -12.56
C TYR A 115 -0.34 -3.93 -11.23
N THR A 116 0.96 -3.84 -11.07
CA THR A 116 1.61 -3.08 -9.99
C THR A 116 2.33 -1.91 -10.62
N VAL A 117 2.07 -0.71 -10.11
CA VAL A 117 2.66 0.55 -10.60
C VAL A 117 3.32 1.26 -9.44
N GLY A 118 4.57 1.65 -9.64
CA GLY A 118 5.31 2.51 -8.74
C GLY A 118 5.68 3.83 -9.43
N VAL A 119 5.48 4.93 -8.74
CA VAL A 119 5.85 6.27 -9.21
C VAL A 119 6.68 6.95 -8.13
N TRP A 120 7.82 7.48 -8.52
CA TRP A 120 8.64 8.37 -7.74
C TRP A 120 8.79 9.71 -8.48
N VAL A 121 8.66 10.79 -7.74
CA VAL A 121 8.89 12.16 -8.20
C VAL A 121 9.84 12.83 -7.24
N GLY A 122 10.95 13.35 -7.76
CA GLY A 122 11.98 13.99 -6.96
C GLY A 122 13.12 14.51 -7.83
N ASN A 123 14.07 15.18 -7.20
CA ASN A 123 15.30 15.62 -7.84
C ASN A 123 16.40 14.59 -7.63
N PHE A 124 17.13 14.20 -8.68
CA PHE A 124 18.19 13.19 -8.57
C PHE A 124 19.37 13.64 -7.71
N ASP A 125 19.54 14.93 -7.51
CA ASP A 125 20.53 15.51 -6.59
C ASP A 125 20.06 15.56 -5.13
N GLY A 126 18.82 15.07 -4.85
CA GLY A 126 18.22 15.08 -3.53
C GLY A 126 17.79 16.46 -3.03
N SER A 127 17.75 17.47 -3.90
CA SER A 127 17.25 18.81 -3.51
C SER A 127 15.76 18.79 -3.22
N PRO A 128 15.27 19.60 -2.24
CA PRO A 128 13.85 19.67 -1.91
C PRO A 128 12.99 20.15 -3.08
N MET A 129 11.77 19.63 -3.15
CA MET A 129 10.72 20.18 -4.00
C MET A 129 9.84 21.12 -3.19
N ALA A 130 9.16 22.06 -3.86
CA ALA A 130 8.31 23.05 -3.21
C ALA A 130 6.82 22.68 -3.36
N ASN A 131 6.09 22.64 -2.24
CA ASN A 131 4.62 22.48 -2.20
C ASN A 131 4.10 21.23 -2.93
N VAL A 132 4.85 20.13 -2.94
CA VAL A 132 4.46 18.89 -3.59
C VAL A 132 4.63 17.71 -2.62
N SER A 133 3.63 16.83 -2.58
CA SER A 133 3.62 15.63 -1.75
C SER A 133 3.38 14.38 -2.61
N GLY A 134 3.49 13.20 -2.03
CA GLY A 134 3.14 11.95 -2.72
C GLY A 134 1.74 11.97 -3.31
N VAL A 135 0.78 12.64 -2.64
CA VAL A 135 -0.61 12.76 -3.13
C VAL A 135 -0.74 13.74 -4.28
N THR A 136 0.01 14.86 -4.28
CA THR A 136 -0.11 15.90 -5.31
C THR A 136 0.89 15.72 -6.44
N GLY A 137 2.04 15.08 -6.20
CA GLY A 137 3.09 14.82 -7.19
C GLY A 137 2.98 13.45 -7.84
N ALA A 138 3.16 12.38 -7.07
CA ALA A 138 3.24 11.02 -7.61
C ALA A 138 1.88 10.37 -7.88
N ALA A 139 0.86 10.61 -7.03
CA ALA A 139 -0.42 9.93 -7.14
C ALA A 139 -1.23 10.27 -8.42
N PRO A 140 -1.25 11.50 -8.97
CA PRO A 140 -1.91 11.77 -10.25
C PRO A 140 -1.32 10.99 -11.41
N ILE A 141 0.01 10.83 -11.44
CA ILE A 141 0.71 10.04 -12.46
C ILE A 141 0.36 8.56 -12.32
N TRP A 142 0.40 8.08 -11.06
CA TRP A 142 -0.01 6.71 -10.74
C TRP A 142 -1.44 6.42 -11.19
N LEU A 143 -2.39 7.32 -10.89
CA LEU A 143 -3.80 7.18 -11.27
C LEU A 143 -3.97 7.12 -12.79
N ALA A 144 -3.28 8.00 -13.53
CA ALA A 144 -3.34 8.01 -14.98
C ALA A 144 -2.84 6.69 -15.59
N LEU A 145 -1.70 6.18 -15.10
CA LEU A 145 -1.15 4.90 -15.53
C LEU A 145 -2.08 3.73 -15.17
N MET A 146 -2.61 3.70 -13.95
CA MET A 146 -3.52 2.64 -13.50
C MET A 146 -4.82 2.63 -14.31
N ASN A 147 -5.39 3.79 -14.62
CA ASN A 147 -6.59 3.89 -15.46
C ASN A 147 -6.31 3.41 -16.89
N TYR A 148 -5.17 3.78 -17.46
CA TYR A 148 -4.77 3.33 -18.79
C TYR A 148 -4.61 1.80 -18.85
N LEU A 149 -3.86 1.23 -17.90
CA LEU A 149 -3.58 -0.21 -17.85
C LEU A 149 -4.83 -1.06 -17.58
N ASN A 150 -5.78 -0.53 -16.82
CA ASN A 150 -7.01 -1.27 -16.46
C ASN A 150 -8.23 -0.90 -17.31
N ALA A 151 -8.10 -0.08 -18.36
CA ALA A 151 -9.21 0.42 -19.17
C ALA A 151 -10.15 -0.70 -19.70
N ASN A 152 -9.59 -1.86 -20.05
CA ASN A 152 -10.31 -3.01 -20.58
C ASN A 152 -10.22 -4.24 -19.65
N SER A 153 -9.92 -4.04 -18.38
CA SER A 153 -9.77 -5.15 -17.43
C SER A 153 -11.13 -5.52 -16.83
N SER A 154 -11.50 -6.79 -16.94
CA SER A 154 -12.58 -7.35 -16.13
C SER A 154 -12.16 -7.39 -14.66
N GLU A 155 -13.12 -7.16 -13.78
CA GLU A 155 -12.89 -7.30 -12.34
C GLU A 155 -12.61 -8.77 -11.99
N ILE A 156 -11.59 -8.97 -11.17
CA ILE A 156 -11.19 -10.28 -10.66
C ILE A 156 -11.49 -10.27 -9.16
N GLU A 157 -12.44 -11.07 -8.74
CA GLU A 157 -12.71 -11.27 -7.32
C GLU A 157 -11.62 -12.13 -6.68
N ARG A 158 -11.25 -11.79 -5.45
CA ARG A 158 -10.30 -12.56 -4.66
C ARG A 158 -11.00 -13.13 -3.44
N ALA A 159 -10.98 -14.45 -3.32
CA ALA A 159 -11.53 -15.12 -2.15
C ALA A 159 -10.72 -14.79 -0.88
N MET A 160 -11.40 -14.63 0.22
CA MET A 160 -10.76 -14.47 1.52
C MET A 160 -10.09 -15.79 1.93
N PRO A 161 -8.83 -15.77 2.40
CA PRO A 161 -8.15 -16.95 2.93
C PRO A 161 -8.91 -17.62 4.08
N LYS A 162 -8.83 -18.96 4.17
CA LYS A 162 -9.59 -19.75 5.16
C LYS A 162 -9.18 -19.51 6.61
N ASN A 163 -7.98 -19.00 6.84
CA ASN A 163 -7.47 -18.66 8.16
C ASN A 163 -7.88 -17.26 8.64
N LEU A 164 -8.81 -16.63 7.94
CA LEU A 164 -9.37 -15.34 8.33
C LEU A 164 -10.83 -15.44 8.72
N VAL A 165 -11.25 -14.59 9.63
CA VAL A 165 -12.63 -14.43 10.04
C VAL A 165 -13.02 -12.96 10.00
N ARG A 166 -14.26 -12.68 9.60
CA ARG A 166 -14.85 -11.35 9.63
C ARG A 166 -15.72 -11.23 10.87
N VAL A 167 -15.46 -10.26 11.70
CA VAL A 167 -16.20 -9.98 12.93
C VAL A 167 -16.91 -8.65 12.80
N SER A 168 -18.22 -8.63 13.03
CA SER A 168 -19.01 -7.40 13.07
C SER A 168 -18.94 -6.77 14.46
N ASP A 169 -18.94 -5.44 14.50
CA ASP A 169 -19.06 -4.72 15.78
C ASP A 169 -20.44 -5.03 16.40
N PRO A 170 -20.51 -5.51 17.66
CA PRO A 170 -21.78 -5.76 18.34
C PRO A 170 -22.67 -4.52 18.49
N LEU A 171 -22.09 -3.32 18.51
CA LEU A 171 -22.80 -2.06 18.65
C LEU A 171 -23.17 -1.43 17.30
N ASP A 172 -22.41 -1.75 16.24
CA ASP A 172 -22.71 -1.31 14.88
C ASP A 172 -22.40 -2.45 13.88
N PRO A 173 -23.37 -3.32 13.60
CA PRO A 173 -23.16 -4.45 12.69
C PRO A 173 -22.75 -4.07 11.25
N SER A 174 -22.86 -2.80 10.88
CA SER A 174 -22.38 -2.31 9.58
C SER A 174 -20.85 -2.19 9.53
N GLN A 175 -20.20 -2.11 10.69
CA GLN A 175 -18.74 -2.11 10.82
C GLN A 175 -18.26 -3.54 11.01
N THR A 176 -17.32 -3.92 10.18
CA THR A 176 -16.70 -5.26 10.21
C THR A 176 -15.20 -5.15 10.12
N GLU A 177 -14.52 -5.97 10.92
CA GLU A 177 -13.07 -6.11 10.91
C GLU A 177 -12.66 -7.52 10.54
N ILE A 178 -11.47 -7.67 9.96
CA ILE A 178 -10.93 -8.96 9.56
C ILE A 178 -9.78 -9.33 10.51
N PHE A 179 -9.86 -10.54 11.06
CA PHE A 179 -8.86 -11.10 11.98
C PHE A 179 -8.28 -12.39 11.42
N VAL A 180 -7.06 -12.70 11.80
CA VAL A 180 -6.55 -14.06 11.70
C VAL A 180 -7.30 -14.90 12.74
N THR A 181 -7.82 -16.06 12.33
CA THR A 181 -8.59 -16.94 13.21
C THR A 181 -7.83 -17.24 14.51
N GLY A 182 -8.45 -16.98 15.64
CA GLY A 182 -7.86 -17.13 16.98
C GLY A 182 -7.15 -15.89 17.51
N THR A 183 -7.15 -14.77 16.76
CA THR A 183 -6.63 -13.48 17.23
C THR A 183 -7.73 -12.45 17.46
N GLU A 184 -8.99 -12.86 17.35
CA GLU A 184 -10.15 -12.00 17.59
C GLU A 184 -10.14 -11.51 19.04
N THR A 185 -10.25 -10.22 19.23
CA THR A 185 -10.33 -9.64 20.58
C THR A 185 -11.72 -9.88 21.14
N SER A 186 -11.84 -10.76 22.13
CA SER A 186 -13.10 -11.03 22.85
C SER A 186 -13.61 -9.72 23.48
N GLY A 187 -14.71 -9.18 22.97
CA GLY A 187 -15.41 -8.05 23.57
C GLY A 187 -14.75 -6.67 23.38
N ALA A 188 -13.78 -6.53 22.50
CA ALA A 188 -13.37 -5.20 22.07
C ALA A 188 -14.51 -4.61 21.24
N THR A 189 -15.22 -3.66 21.79
CA THR A 189 -15.97 -2.68 21.02
C THR A 189 -14.96 -2.11 20.03
N LEU A 190 -15.16 -2.34 18.73
CA LEU A 190 -14.38 -1.68 17.69
C LEU A 190 -14.63 -0.18 17.92
N LYS A 191 -13.70 0.50 18.59
CA LYS A 191 -13.85 1.94 18.77
C LYS A 191 -13.81 2.52 17.38
N PRO A 192 -14.87 3.20 16.91
CA PRO A 192 -14.81 3.94 15.68
C PRO A 192 -13.52 4.77 15.77
N ALA A 193 -12.74 4.81 14.69
CA ALA A 193 -11.59 5.68 14.63
C ALA A 193 -12.10 7.07 14.98
N ALA A 194 -11.97 7.42 16.27
CA ALA A 194 -12.57 8.62 16.80
C ALA A 194 -12.10 9.73 15.87
N ALA A 195 -13.03 10.48 15.34
CA ALA A 195 -12.76 11.66 14.56
C ALA A 195 -11.75 12.48 15.39
N ARG A 196 -10.48 12.27 15.12
CA ARG A 196 -9.42 13.01 15.79
C ARG A 196 -9.61 14.44 15.31
N GLN A 197 -10.10 15.27 16.23
CA GLN A 197 -10.12 16.70 15.98
C GLN A 197 -8.72 17.11 15.51
N PRO A 198 -8.60 17.83 14.39
CA PRO A 198 -7.30 18.29 13.92
C PRO A 198 -6.65 19.08 15.04
N ARG A 199 -5.46 18.67 15.47
CA ARG A 199 -4.68 19.46 16.42
C ARG A 199 -4.43 20.83 15.77
N PRO A 200 -4.65 21.94 16.49
CA PRO A 200 -4.31 23.24 15.96
C PRO A 200 -2.81 23.27 15.66
N TYR A 201 -2.46 23.57 14.43
CA TYR A 201 -1.08 23.84 14.05
C TYR A 201 -0.64 25.09 14.79
N HIS A 202 0.24 24.93 15.78
CA HIS A 202 0.99 26.06 16.29
C HIS A 202 1.95 26.51 15.18
N ARG A 203 1.82 27.80 14.81
CA ARG A 203 2.69 28.50 13.86
C ARG A 203 4.11 28.59 14.39
#